data_f855404694bd4316ccf73d957b8fda79
#
_entry.id   f855404694bd4316ccf73d957b8fda79
#
_cell.length_a   1.000
_cell.length_b   1.000
_cell.length_c   1.000
_cell.angle_alpha   90.00
_cell.angle_beta   90.00
_cell.angle_gamma   90.00
#
_symmetry.space_group_name_H-M   'P 1'
#
loop_
_entity.id
_entity.type
_entity.pdbx_description
1 polymer ?
#
loop_
_entity_poly.entity_id
_entity_poly.type
_entity_poly.pdbx_seq_one_letter_code
_entity_poly.pdbx_strand_id
1 'polypeptide(L)'
;MKTLLKSTLYTLLIGLGLYSLLGFLILPGIALRVVNEQLSQSATVPARLERIELNPFSLQLNLWGLHIGEADAEQLGFGRLFVDLELDSLWRKTLHLGDIELEQANIDVLRSKDGKFNLAQLFKLPDSPPVAEEEPDSSLPSLLIERVALIEAALHFRDLQPKTPIEFSYDSLNLELHNLNTQPELDSALTLSARGPHGGQLDWQGQFSVNPLRSSGHLKLHDAKLKAIWPYVRELLPIELQDGVVDIASDYRLAMEDSLQLNLEQLSVKLDSLVLQTPDQRPLLNLARLEISDTAVDLGAQQVLIGQLRSQQLETWAAREKDGELDWQKLLATPASAPETTTSATTVTPAAEPLPAESADATAVAQSSGTAANTRASEPAKPWQILLKDAQLRDYQVHLADRQPAEPV
;
A
#
# COMPACT_ATOMS: atom_id res chain seq x y z
N MET A 1 45.44 -51.89 16.05
CA MET A 1 45.12 -50.76 15.17
C MET A 1 43.88 -50.98 14.27
N LYS A 2 43.80 -52.07 13.49
CA LYS A 2 42.61 -52.33 12.58
C LYS A 2 41.29 -52.54 13.31
N THR A 3 41.26 -53.11 14.51
CA THR A 3 40.05 -53.33 15.31
C THR A 3 39.54 -52.03 15.94
N LEU A 4 40.40 -51.17 16.46
CA LEU A 4 40.08 -49.86 16.99
C LEU A 4 39.47 -48.95 15.85
N LEU A 5 40.11 -48.96 14.67
CA LEU A 5 39.63 -48.21 13.53
C LEU A 5 38.22 -48.63 13.08
N LYS A 6 37.94 -49.96 13.07
CA LYS A 6 36.60 -50.48 12.77
C LYS A 6 35.58 -50.08 13.84
N SER A 7 35.90 -50.17 15.13
CA SER A 7 35.00 -49.76 16.20
C SER A 7 34.65 -48.27 16.12
N THR A 8 35.67 -47.41 15.89
CA THR A 8 35.44 -45.97 15.71
C THR A 8 34.53 -45.67 14.50
N LEU A 9 34.77 -46.38 13.38
CA LEU A 9 33.92 -46.23 12.18
C LEU A 9 32.48 -46.64 12.45
N TYR A 10 32.24 -47.76 13.13
CA TYR A 10 30.89 -48.19 13.50
C TYR A 10 30.21 -47.20 14.44
N THR A 11 30.88 -46.66 15.43
CA THR A 11 30.35 -45.64 16.33
C THR A 11 29.95 -44.36 15.55
N LEU A 12 30.79 -43.93 14.63
CA LEU A 12 30.54 -42.77 13.79
C LEU A 12 29.32 -42.97 12.84
N LEU A 13 29.22 -44.17 12.22
CA LEU A 13 28.07 -44.52 11.37
C LEU A 13 26.76 -44.59 12.16
N ILE A 14 26.80 -45.15 13.39
CA ILE A 14 25.63 -45.17 14.27
C ILE A 14 25.25 -43.76 14.70
N GLY A 15 26.22 -42.92 15.06
CA GLY A 15 25.99 -41.51 15.41
C GLY A 15 25.38 -40.72 14.25
N LEU A 16 25.93 -40.90 13.03
CA LEU A 16 25.40 -40.29 11.82
C LEU A 16 23.98 -40.77 11.51
N GLY A 17 23.72 -42.08 11.69
CA GLY A 17 22.39 -42.64 11.50
C GLY A 17 21.34 -42.07 12.50
N LEU A 18 21.72 -41.95 13.76
CA LEU A 18 20.88 -41.35 14.80
C LEU A 18 20.65 -39.85 14.54
N TYR A 19 21.67 -39.12 14.14
CA TYR A 19 21.54 -37.71 13.77
C TYR A 19 20.60 -37.51 12.57
N SER A 20 20.76 -38.35 11.53
CA SER A 20 19.86 -38.33 10.37
C SER A 20 18.42 -38.64 10.74
N LEU A 21 18.21 -39.72 11.56
CA LEU A 21 16.88 -40.09 12.04
C LEU A 21 16.22 -38.97 12.85
N LEU A 22 16.97 -38.34 13.72
CA LEU A 22 16.51 -37.21 14.53
C LEU A 22 16.12 -36.01 13.64
N GLY A 23 17.01 -35.62 12.72
CA GLY A 23 16.85 -34.44 11.90
C GLY A 23 15.76 -34.58 10.84
N PHE A 24 15.72 -35.71 10.11
CA PHE A 24 14.75 -35.90 9.04
C PHE A 24 13.36 -36.37 9.47
N LEU A 25 13.25 -37.08 10.58
CA LEU A 25 11.99 -37.69 10.98
C LEU A 25 11.41 -37.14 12.29
N ILE A 26 12.23 -37.09 13.33
CA ILE A 26 11.73 -36.80 14.68
C ILE A 26 11.47 -35.30 14.85
N LEU A 27 12.44 -34.46 14.52
CA LEU A 27 12.34 -33.02 14.68
C LEU A 27 11.20 -32.41 13.83
N PRO A 28 11.04 -32.72 12.52
CA PRO A 28 9.92 -32.22 11.75
C PRO A 28 8.56 -32.63 12.29
N GLY A 29 8.43 -33.88 12.76
CA GLY A 29 7.18 -34.37 13.35
C GLY A 29 6.81 -33.69 14.66
N ILE A 30 7.77 -33.39 15.52
CA ILE A 30 7.56 -32.61 16.75
C ILE A 30 7.23 -31.16 16.40
N ALA A 31 8.04 -30.54 15.51
CA ALA A 31 7.86 -29.16 15.08
C ALA A 31 6.46 -28.94 14.48
N LEU A 32 5.99 -29.84 13.62
CA LEU A 32 4.67 -29.76 13.01
C LEU A 32 3.55 -29.75 14.06
N ARG A 33 3.66 -30.59 15.11
CA ARG A 33 2.69 -30.61 16.20
C ARG A 33 2.69 -29.32 16.99
N VAL A 34 3.86 -28.82 17.36
CA VAL A 34 4.02 -27.57 18.13
C VAL A 34 3.50 -26.38 17.32
N VAL A 35 3.87 -26.29 16.04
CA VAL A 35 3.39 -25.20 15.15
C VAL A 35 1.88 -25.24 15.02
N ASN A 36 1.26 -26.41 14.76
CA ASN A 36 -0.18 -26.52 14.63
C ASN A 36 -0.92 -26.23 15.95
N GLU A 37 -0.35 -26.63 17.09
CA GLU A 37 -0.89 -26.29 18.40
C GLU A 37 -0.83 -24.77 18.63
N GLN A 38 0.30 -24.12 18.33
CA GLN A 38 0.47 -22.69 18.46
C GLN A 38 -0.45 -21.91 17.51
N LEU A 39 -0.57 -22.35 16.25
CA LEU A 39 -1.52 -21.79 15.29
C LEU A 39 -2.95 -21.86 15.81
N SER A 40 -3.39 -23.01 16.33
CA SER A 40 -4.75 -23.21 16.85
C SER A 40 -5.05 -22.33 18.08
N GLN A 41 -4.05 -22.00 18.90
CA GLN A 41 -4.20 -21.14 20.08
C GLN A 41 -4.19 -19.64 19.71
N SER A 42 -3.33 -19.25 18.78
CA SER A 42 -3.09 -17.84 18.41
C SER A 42 -4.03 -17.35 17.34
N ALA A 43 -4.44 -18.19 16.39
CA ALA A 43 -5.36 -17.80 15.34
C ALA A 43 -6.80 -17.64 15.86
N THR A 44 -7.55 -16.74 15.25
CA THR A 44 -8.98 -16.52 15.51
C THR A 44 -9.89 -17.36 14.61
N VAL A 45 -9.30 -17.90 13.53
CA VAL A 45 -9.94 -18.78 12.54
C VAL A 45 -9.16 -20.09 12.45
N PRO A 46 -9.71 -21.15 11.87
CA PRO A 46 -8.96 -22.38 11.65
C PRO A 46 -7.63 -22.13 10.95
N ALA A 47 -6.56 -22.67 11.51
CA ALA A 47 -5.22 -22.51 10.94
C ALA A 47 -4.47 -23.84 11.02
N ARG A 48 -3.83 -24.24 9.92
CA ARG A 48 -3.14 -25.52 9.81
C ARG A 48 -1.96 -25.45 8.86
N LEU A 49 -0.86 -26.09 9.25
CA LEU A 49 0.28 -26.42 8.41
C LEU A 49 0.27 -27.92 8.12
N GLU A 50 0.44 -28.31 6.87
CA GLU A 50 0.34 -29.72 6.46
C GLU A 50 1.59 -30.53 6.78
N ARG A 51 2.79 -29.96 6.47
CA ARG A 51 4.04 -30.71 6.56
C ARG A 51 5.23 -29.79 6.82
N ILE A 52 6.19 -30.30 7.58
CA ILE A 52 7.52 -29.71 7.78
C ILE A 52 8.56 -30.72 7.33
N GLU A 53 9.54 -30.29 6.55
CA GLU A 53 10.72 -31.06 6.18
C GLU A 53 11.97 -30.26 6.55
N LEU A 54 12.92 -30.92 7.22
CA LEU A 54 14.19 -30.34 7.62
C LEU A 54 15.31 -31.21 7.09
N ASN A 55 16.28 -30.61 6.41
CA ASN A 55 17.55 -31.25 6.10
C ASN A 55 18.59 -30.82 7.16
N PRO A 56 18.97 -31.68 8.10
CA PRO A 56 19.88 -31.31 9.17
C PRO A 56 21.34 -31.11 8.72
N PHE A 57 21.69 -31.49 7.49
CA PHE A 57 23.04 -31.36 6.96
C PHE A 57 23.24 -30.03 6.21
N SER A 58 22.21 -29.58 5.46
CA SER A 58 22.25 -28.32 4.73
C SER A 58 21.49 -27.21 5.44
N LEU A 59 20.83 -27.48 6.57
CA LEU A 59 19.99 -26.56 7.35
C LEU A 59 18.83 -25.97 6.55
N GLN A 60 18.36 -26.71 5.54
CA GLN A 60 17.22 -26.33 4.71
C GLN A 60 15.91 -26.76 5.33
N LEU A 61 14.97 -25.83 5.42
CA LEU A 61 13.63 -26.01 5.94
C LEU A 61 12.61 -25.81 4.83
N ASN A 62 11.67 -26.77 4.69
CA ASN A 62 10.47 -26.60 3.86
C ASN A 62 9.23 -26.72 4.74
N LEU A 63 8.34 -25.75 4.61
CA LEU A 63 6.99 -25.77 5.17
C LEU A 63 6.01 -25.88 4.01
N TRP A 64 5.07 -26.83 4.10
CA TRP A 64 4.11 -27.10 3.04
C TRP A 64 2.69 -26.92 3.51
N GLY A 65 1.87 -26.26 2.66
CA GLY A 65 0.42 -26.20 2.83
C GLY A 65 0.01 -25.47 4.11
N LEU A 66 0.33 -24.17 4.21
CA LEU A 66 -0.28 -23.34 5.26
C LEU A 66 -1.66 -22.90 4.80
N HIS A 67 -2.67 -23.12 5.64
CA HIS A 67 -4.03 -22.68 5.43
C HIS A 67 -4.54 -21.97 6.66
N ILE A 68 -5.00 -20.73 6.52
CA ILE A 68 -5.60 -19.91 7.57
C ILE A 68 -6.93 -19.36 7.05
N GLY A 69 -8.02 -19.79 7.66
CA GLY A 69 -9.40 -19.51 7.25
C GLY A 69 -10.25 -20.74 7.22
N GLU A 70 -11.54 -20.58 6.89
CA GLU A 70 -12.44 -21.70 6.65
C GLU A 70 -12.10 -22.37 5.31
N ALA A 71 -12.47 -23.64 5.15
CA ALA A 71 -12.10 -24.46 3.98
C ALA A 71 -12.59 -23.89 2.63
N ASP A 72 -13.68 -23.13 2.65
CA ASP A 72 -14.30 -22.46 1.49
C ASP A 72 -14.02 -20.95 1.45
N ALA A 73 -13.30 -20.41 2.44
CA ALA A 73 -12.97 -18.99 2.59
C ALA A 73 -11.57 -18.82 3.22
N GLU A 74 -10.56 -19.32 2.54
CA GLU A 74 -9.17 -19.15 2.95
C GLU A 74 -8.77 -17.67 2.89
N GLN A 75 -8.20 -17.14 3.97
CA GLN A 75 -7.81 -15.74 4.07
C GLN A 75 -6.31 -15.53 3.85
N LEU A 76 -5.52 -16.53 4.23
CA LEU A 76 -4.07 -16.51 4.06
C LEU A 76 -3.58 -17.95 3.92
N GLY A 77 -2.75 -18.20 2.93
CA GLY A 77 -2.15 -19.51 2.74
C GLY A 77 -0.92 -19.48 1.84
N PHE A 78 -0.22 -20.59 1.76
CA PHE A 78 0.83 -20.81 0.78
C PHE A 78 1.01 -22.29 0.47
N GLY A 79 1.49 -22.58 -0.75
CA GLY A 79 1.85 -23.95 -1.15
C GLY A 79 3.16 -24.40 -0.50
N ARG A 80 4.21 -23.59 -0.59
CA ARG A 80 5.53 -23.90 -0.02
C ARG A 80 6.23 -22.65 0.49
N LEU A 81 6.86 -22.76 1.67
CA LEU A 81 7.87 -21.84 2.16
C LEU A 81 9.18 -22.61 2.32
N PHE A 82 10.19 -22.21 1.56
CA PHE A 82 11.56 -22.72 1.66
C PHE A 82 12.45 -21.70 2.34
N VAL A 83 13.32 -22.17 3.25
CA VAL A 83 14.32 -21.34 3.94
C VAL A 83 15.63 -22.11 3.98
N ASP A 84 16.69 -21.49 3.49
CA ASP A 84 18.04 -21.99 3.55
C ASP A 84 18.86 -21.20 4.57
N LEU A 85 19.23 -21.84 5.68
CA LEU A 85 20.03 -21.23 6.73
C LEU A 85 21.50 -21.56 6.50
N GLU A 86 22.30 -20.52 6.25
CA GLU A 86 23.72 -20.65 6.05
C GLU A 86 24.46 -21.00 7.37
N LEU A 87 25.32 -22.01 7.30
CA LEU A 87 26.06 -22.51 8.45
C LEU A 87 26.92 -21.45 9.14
N ASP A 88 27.38 -20.45 8.40
CA ASP A 88 28.20 -19.37 8.93
C ASP A 88 27.46 -18.44 9.91
N SER A 89 26.10 -18.45 9.91
CA SER A 89 25.28 -17.80 10.94
C SER A 89 25.68 -18.19 12.36
N LEU A 90 26.21 -19.41 12.57
CA LEU A 90 26.56 -19.91 13.88
C LEU A 90 27.77 -19.18 14.50
N TRP A 91 28.65 -18.57 13.71
CA TRP A 91 29.85 -17.90 14.20
C TRP A 91 30.01 -16.44 13.78
N ARG A 92 29.23 -15.94 12.76
CA ARG A 92 29.30 -14.55 12.28
C ARG A 92 28.54 -13.55 13.13
N LYS A 93 27.72 -14.00 14.10
CA LYS A 93 26.76 -13.15 14.85
C LYS A 93 25.78 -12.38 13.94
N THR A 94 25.59 -12.87 12.74
CA THR A 94 24.66 -12.37 11.74
C THR A 94 23.78 -13.53 11.33
N LEU A 95 22.47 -13.39 11.36
CA LEU A 95 21.59 -14.39 10.79
C LEU A 95 21.74 -14.32 9.26
N HIS A 96 22.40 -15.31 8.69
CA HIS A 96 22.67 -15.41 7.26
C HIS A 96 21.78 -16.50 6.67
N LEU A 97 20.87 -16.08 5.78
CA LEU A 97 19.99 -16.96 5.01
C LEU A 97 20.42 -16.89 3.54
N GLY A 98 20.58 -18.02 2.90
CA GLY A 98 20.85 -18.10 1.47
C GLY A 98 19.59 -17.72 0.69
N ASP A 99 18.59 -18.60 0.72
CA ASP A 99 17.32 -18.41 0.01
C ASP A 99 16.13 -18.43 0.97
N ILE A 100 15.17 -17.56 0.72
CA ILE A 100 13.80 -17.64 1.20
C ILE A 100 12.87 -17.65 -0.03
N GLU A 101 12.14 -18.74 -0.25
CA GLU A 101 11.17 -18.83 -1.36
C GLU A 101 9.77 -19.08 -0.79
N LEU A 102 8.82 -18.22 -1.16
CA LEU A 102 7.40 -18.38 -0.86
C LEU A 102 6.64 -18.63 -2.16
N GLU A 103 6.16 -19.85 -2.33
CA GLU A 103 5.45 -20.27 -3.54
C GLU A 103 3.96 -20.36 -3.31
N GLN A 104 3.20 -19.92 -4.33
CA GLN A 104 1.74 -20.01 -4.36
C GLN A 104 1.09 -19.44 -3.09
N ALA A 105 1.62 -18.29 -2.63
CA ALA A 105 0.95 -17.57 -1.55
C ALA A 105 -0.41 -17.06 -2.02
N ASN A 106 -1.44 -17.27 -1.22
CA ASN A 106 -2.78 -16.73 -1.46
C ASN A 106 -3.16 -15.79 -0.30
N ILE A 107 -3.53 -14.56 -0.63
CA ILE A 107 -3.86 -13.53 0.34
C ILE A 107 -5.22 -12.94 -0.03
N ASP A 108 -6.24 -13.16 0.80
CA ASP A 108 -7.56 -12.52 0.66
C ASP A 108 -7.68 -11.38 1.68
N VAL A 109 -7.66 -10.16 1.17
CA VAL A 109 -7.77 -8.93 1.96
C VAL A 109 -9.18 -8.38 1.85
N LEU A 110 -9.92 -8.42 2.94
CA LEU A 110 -11.23 -7.83 3.05
C LEU A 110 -11.18 -6.60 3.95
N ARG A 111 -11.56 -5.44 3.41
CA ARG A 111 -11.85 -4.25 4.19
C ARG A 111 -13.34 -4.16 4.44
N SER A 112 -13.75 -4.27 5.69
CA SER A 112 -15.14 -4.21 6.10
C SER A 112 -15.70 -2.78 6.06
N LYS A 113 -17.02 -2.61 6.19
CA LYS A 113 -17.68 -1.30 6.15
C LYS A 113 -17.24 -0.35 7.25
N ASP A 114 -16.79 -0.87 8.38
CA ASP A 114 -16.21 -0.11 9.50
C ASP A 114 -14.72 0.21 9.32
N GLY A 115 -14.15 -0.10 8.14
CA GLY A 115 -12.76 0.21 7.77
C GLY A 115 -11.73 -0.78 8.29
N LYS A 116 -12.12 -1.84 8.98
CA LYS A 116 -11.20 -2.85 9.51
C LYS A 116 -10.82 -3.89 8.47
N PHE A 117 -9.58 -4.35 8.54
CA PHE A 117 -9.08 -5.42 7.68
C PHE A 117 -9.21 -6.78 8.37
N ASN A 118 -9.64 -7.81 7.61
CA ASN A 118 -9.72 -9.18 8.11
C ASN A 118 -8.35 -9.69 8.59
N LEU A 119 -7.28 -9.40 7.85
CA LEU A 119 -5.92 -9.86 8.20
C LEU A 119 -5.45 -9.36 9.58
N ALA A 120 -5.85 -8.16 9.99
CA ALA A 120 -5.55 -7.64 11.31
C ALA A 120 -6.23 -8.41 12.46
N GLN A 121 -7.24 -9.22 12.14
CA GLN A 121 -8.03 -10.00 13.10
C GLN A 121 -7.70 -11.50 13.07
N LEU A 122 -6.78 -11.93 12.18
CA LEU A 122 -6.42 -13.35 12.04
C LEU A 122 -5.76 -13.94 13.30
N PHE A 123 -5.02 -13.11 14.02
CA PHE A 123 -4.30 -13.54 15.21
C PHE A 123 -4.73 -12.74 16.42
N LYS A 124 -4.82 -13.42 17.55
CA LYS A 124 -4.98 -12.80 18.87
C LYS A 124 -3.68 -12.04 19.16
N LEU A 125 -3.73 -10.71 19.17
CA LEU A 125 -2.60 -9.93 19.65
C LEU A 125 -2.39 -10.28 21.14
N PRO A 126 -1.17 -10.59 21.58
CA PRO A 126 -0.90 -10.71 23.00
C PRO A 126 -1.24 -9.36 23.65
N ASP A 127 -1.87 -9.39 24.84
CA ASP A 127 -2.06 -8.19 25.63
C ASP A 127 -0.72 -7.49 25.71
N SER A 128 -0.63 -6.26 25.21
CA SER A 128 0.62 -5.52 25.16
C SER A 128 1.22 -5.51 26.57
N PRO A 129 2.44 -6.04 26.77
CA PRO A 129 3.10 -5.81 28.04
C PRO A 129 3.19 -4.29 28.26
N PRO A 130 3.12 -3.80 29.51
CA PRO A 130 3.29 -2.39 29.79
C PRO A 130 4.56 -1.93 29.09
N VAL A 131 4.45 -0.83 28.33
CA VAL A 131 5.55 -0.23 27.56
C VAL A 131 6.74 -0.11 28.50
N ALA A 132 7.68 -1.06 28.44
CA ALA A 132 9.00 -0.85 28.98
C ALA A 132 9.59 0.31 28.17
N GLU A 133 10.07 1.34 28.85
CA GLU A 133 10.80 2.43 28.22
C GLU A 133 11.87 1.78 27.31
N GLU A 134 11.66 1.84 26.00
CA GLU A 134 12.64 1.36 25.02
C GLU A 134 13.89 2.20 25.20
N GLU A 135 14.98 1.55 25.59
CA GLU A 135 16.29 2.16 25.53
C GLU A 135 16.56 2.59 24.09
N PRO A 136 17.06 3.82 23.84
CA PRO A 136 17.16 4.40 22.49
C PRO A 136 18.24 3.77 21.59
N ASP A 137 18.71 2.56 21.90
CA ASP A 137 19.83 1.89 21.22
C ASP A 137 19.49 0.48 20.67
N SER A 138 18.25 0.24 20.28
CA SER A 138 17.89 -1.01 19.58
C SER A 138 18.34 -0.95 18.12
N SER A 139 19.62 -1.13 17.87
CA SER A 139 20.10 -1.44 16.52
C SER A 139 19.38 -2.70 16.00
N LEU A 140 18.91 -2.67 14.76
CA LEU A 140 18.30 -3.83 14.13
C LEU A 140 19.25 -5.04 14.23
N PRO A 141 18.73 -6.24 14.51
CA PRO A 141 19.57 -7.43 14.52
C PRO A 141 20.28 -7.58 13.16
N SER A 142 21.54 -7.97 13.17
CA SER A 142 22.30 -8.17 11.94
C SER A 142 21.71 -9.34 11.16
N LEU A 143 21.13 -9.04 10.00
CA LEU A 143 20.47 -9.99 9.10
C LEU A 143 21.04 -9.82 7.69
N LEU A 144 21.33 -10.92 7.04
CA LEU A 144 21.67 -10.98 5.62
C LEU A 144 20.87 -12.11 4.98
N ILE A 145 20.13 -11.80 3.91
CA ILE A 145 19.42 -12.78 3.08
C ILE A 145 19.90 -12.59 1.65
N GLU A 146 20.51 -13.61 1.06
CA GLU A 146 21.04 -13.48 -0.30
C GLU A 146 19.93 -13.32 -1.33
N ARG A 147 18.82 -14.08 -1.17
CA ARG A 147 17.67 -14.01 -2.06
C ARG A 147 16.35 -14.24 -1.32
N VAL A 148 15.37 -13.38 -1.58
CA VAL A 148 13.96 -13.57 -1.20
C VAL A 148 13.13 -13.62 -2.48
N ALA A 149 12.39 -14.70 -2.68
CA ALA A 149 11.53 -14.87 -3.83
C ALA A 149 10.08 -15.13 -3.41
N LEU A 150 9.14 -14.40 -4.02
CA LEU A 150 7.73 -14.69 -4.03
C LEU A 150 7.36 -15.19 -5.43
N ILE A 151 6.82 -16.41 -5.52
CA ILE A 151 6.60 -17.10 -6.78
C ILE A 151 5.13 -17.44 -6.94
N GLU A 152 4.52 -16.97 -8.04
CA GLU A 152 3.12 -17.26 -8.38
C GLU A 152 2.13 -16.98 -7.24
N ALA A 153 2.33 -15.90 -6.50
CA ALA A 153 1.38 -15.50 -5.47
C ALA A 153 0.13 -14.84 -6.05
N ALA A 154 -0.97 -14.95 -5.33
CA ALA A 154 -2.23 -14.30 -5.65
C ALA A 154 -2.65 -13.37 -4.50
N LEU A 155 -3.17 -12.20 -4.86
CA LEU A 155 -3.75 -11.24 -3.93
C LEU A 155 -5.17 -10.90 -4.39
N HIS A 156 -6.15 -11.22 -3.56
CA HIS A 156 -7.53 -10.79 -3.74
C HIS A 156 -7.84 -9.67 -2.75
N PHE A 157 -8.31 -8.55 -3.26
CA PHE A 157 -8.68 -7.42 -2.43
C PHE A 157 -10.15 -7.07 -2.62
N ARG A 158 -10.87 -6.95 -1.51
CA ARG A 158 -12.27 -6.56 -1.49
C ARG A 158 -12.49 -5.45 -0.46
N ASP A 159 -12.93 -4.28 -0.95
CA ASP A 159 -13.26 -3.12 -0.11
C ASP A 159 -14.78 -2.93 -0.06
N LEU A 160 -15.36 -3.11 1.13
CA LEU A 160 -16.80 -2.93 1.38
C LEU A 160 -17.11 -1.54 1.97
N GLN A 161 -16.12 -0.69 2.21
CA GLN A 161 -16.32 0.63 2.80
C GLN A 161 -17.00 1.61 1.83
N PRO A 162 -16.63 1.65 0.52
CA PRO A 162 -17.33 2.47 -0.46
C PRO A 162 -18.79 2.03 -0.64
N LYS A 163 -19.67 2.95 -1.09
CA LYS A 163 -21.09 2.64 -1.40
C LYS A 163 -21.24 1.50 -2.39
N THR A 164 -20.35 1.44 -3.38
CA THR A 164 -20.23 0.33 -4.31
C THR A 164 -18.97 -0.46 -3.92
N PRO A 165 -19.08 -1.74 -3.54
CA PRO A 165 -17.92 -2.56 -3.22
C PRO A 165 -16.91 -2.57 -4.37
N ILE A 166 -15.64 -2.53 -4.00
CA ILE A 166 -14.52 -2.58 -4.93
C ILE A 166 -13.84 -3.92 -4.77
N GLU A 167 -13.58 -4.59 -5.87
CA GLU A 167 -12.94 -5.88 -5.88
C GLU A 167 -11.92 -5.95 -7.01
N PHE A 168 -10.70 -6.39 -6.70
CA PHE A 168 -9.69 -6.67 -7.70
C PHE A 168 -8.76 -7.79 -7.24
N SER A 169 -8.19 -8.47 -8.22
CA SER A 169 -7.26 -9.56 -8.00
C SER A 169 -5.97 -9.29 -8.77
N TYR A 170 -4.87 -9.54 -8.11
CA TYR A 170 -3.57 -9.66 -8.76
C TYR A 170 -3.19 -11.12 -8.77
N ASP A 171 -3.05 -11.69 -9.94
CA ASP A 171 -2.64 -13.08 -10.15
C ASP A 171 -1.18 -13.11 -10.60
N SER A 172 -0.48 -14.19 -10.30
CA SER A 172 0.90 -14.38 -10.73
C SER A 172 1.83 -13.24 -10.26
N LEU A 173 1.71 -12.85 -8.99
CA LEU A 173 2.66 -11.95 -8.35
C LEU A 173 3.99 -12.66 -8.21
N ASN A 174 5.05 -12.08 -8.79
CA ASN A 174 6.41 -12.52 -8.63
C ASN A 174 7.26 -11.36 -8.13
N LEU A 175 7.99 -11.60 -7.03
CA LEU A 175 8.91 -10.63 -6.46
C LEU A 175 10.24 -11.34 -6.23
N GLU A 176 11.31 -10.66 -6.54
CA GLU A 176 12.66 -11.12 -6.23
C GLU A 176 13.46 -9.98 -5.62
N LEU A 177 14.04 -10.24 -4.46
CA LEU A 177 14.86 -9.32 -3.71
C LEU A 177 16.20 -9.97 -3.43
N HIS A 178 17.29 -9.32 -3.78
CA HIS A 178 18.64 -9.81 -3.60
C HIS A 178 19.43 -8.99 -2.57
N ASN A 179 20.25 -9.67 -1.79
CA ASN A 179 21.16 -9.08 -0.81
C ASN A 179 20.45 -8.21 0.23
N LEU A 180 19.25 -8.66 0.71
CA LEU A 180 18.56 -7.96 1.78
C LEU A 180 19.40 -8.02 3.05
N ASN A 181 19.75 -6.87 3.58
CA ASN A 181 20.48 -6.81 4.84
C ASN A 181 20.08 -5.59 5.67
N THR A 182 20.33 -5.68 6.97
CA THR A 182 20.02 -4.63 7.93
C THR A 182 21.24 -3.74 8.25
N GLN A 183 22.39 -4.01 7.63
CA GLN A 183 23.58 -3.18 7.82
C GLN A 183 23.41 -1.81 7.13
N PRO A 184 23.93 -0.73 7.72
CA PRO A 184 23.81 0.60 7.15
C PRO A 184 24.42 0.69 5.74
N GLU A 185 23.78 1.50 4.89
CA GLU A 185 24.24 1.91 3.55
C GLU A 185 24.42 0.80 2.52
N LEU A 186 23.86 -0.39 2.76
CA LEU A 186 23.86 -1.45 1.76
C LEU A 186 22.51 -1.51 1.04
N ASP A 187 22.56 -1.54 -0.27
CA ASP A 187 21.38 -1.59 -1.13
C ASP A 187 21.09 -3.04 -1.57
N SER A 188 19.82 -3.38 -1.56
CA SER A 188 19.28 -4.64 -2.05
C SER A 188 18.65 -4.43 -3.42
N ALA A 189 18.88 -5.33 -4.37
CA ALA A 189 18.22 -5.25 -5.66
C ALA A 189 16.80 -5.81 -5.57
N LEU A 190 15.83 -5.11 -6.14
CA LEU A 190 14.41 -5.46 -6.14
C LEU A 190 13.90 -5.62 -7.57
N THR A 191 13.19 -6.71 -7.82
CA THR A 191 12.39 -6.92 -9.02
C THR A 191 11.00 -7.42 -8.62
N LEU A 192 9.96 -6.75 -9.07
CA LEU A 192 8.55 -7.15 -8.88
C LEU A 192 7.88 -7.20 -10.24
N SER A 193 7.16 -8.26 -10.51
CA SER A 193 6.19 -8.32 -11.60
C SER A 193 4.84 -8.81 -11.09
N ALA A 194 3.76 -8.16 -11.57
CA ALA A 194 2.41 -8.49 -11.17
C ALA A 194 1.46 -8.37 -12.36
N ARG A 195 0.52 -9.30 -12.47
CA ARG A 195 -0.60 -9.19 -13.41
C ARG A 195 -1.83 -8.75 -12.66
N GLY A 196 -2.33 -7.58 -13.02
CA GLY A 196 -3.49 -6.97 -12.39
C GLY A 196 -4.81 -7.34 -13.04
N PRO A 197 -5.91 -6.78 -12.50
CA PRO A 197 -7.25 -7.03 -13.01
C PRO A 197 -7.39 -6.60 -14.48
N HIS A 198 -8.12 -7.40 -15.23
CA HIS A 198 -8.40 -7.14 -16.65
C HIS A 198 -7.16 -7.07 -17.56
N GLY A 199 -6.04 -7.68 -17.17
CA GLY A 199 -4.86 -7.85 -18.01
C GLY A 199 -3.77 -6.79 -17.84
N GLY A 200 -3.95 -5.81 -16.96
CA GLY A 200 -2.88 -4.84 -16.66
C GLY A 200 -1.65 -5.53 -16.06
N GLN A 201 -0.47 -5.03 -16.39
CA GLN A 201 0.80 -5.55 -15.89
C GLN A 201 1.60 -4.46 -15.20
N LEU A 202 2.11 -4.79 -14.01
CA LEU A 202 3.04 -3.96 -13.24
C LEU A 202 4.42 -4.60 -13.26
N ASP A 203 5.43 -3.84 -13.69
CA ASP A 203 6.83 -4.20 -13.61
C ASP A 203 7.56 -3.13 -12.78
N TRP A 204 8.31 -3.57 -11.80
CA TRP A 204 9.08 -2.71 -10.93
C TRP A 204 10.48 -3.27 -10.73
N GLN A 205 11.48 -2.45 -11.02
CA GLN A 205 12.89 -2.79 -10.85
C GLN A 205 13.59 -1.65 -10.12
N GLY A 206 14.41 -1.98 -9.13
CA GLY A 206 15.06 -0.93 -8.37
C GLY A 206 16.03 -1.43 -7.31
N GLN A 207 16.38 -0.51 -6.45
CA GLN A 207 17.21 -0.74 -5.29
C GLN A 207 16.46 -0.30 -4.03
N PHE A 208 16.71 -0.98 -2.94
CA PHE A 208 16.08 -0.75 -1.67
C PHE A 208 17.11 -0.88 -0.54
N SER A 209 17.10 0.05 0.41
CA SER A 209 17.88 0.00 1.64
C SER A 209 16.94 0.07 2.84
N VAL A 210 17.21 -0.74 3.86
CA VAL A 210 16.44 -0.74 5.10
C VAL A 210 16.94 0.32 6.08
N ASN A 211 18.25 0.62 6.04
CA ASN A 211 18.88 1.54 6.98
C ASN A 211 19.94 2.43 6.29
N PRO A 212 19.62 3.71 6.00
CA PRO A 212 18.32 4.37 6.12
C PRO A 212 17.30 3.81 5.12
N LEU A 213 16.00 3.99 5.40
CA LEU A 213 14.95 3.57 4.49
C LEU A 213 14.97 4.44 3.22
N ARG A 214 15.39 3.85 2.13
CA ARG A 214 15.44 4.49 0.81
C ARG A 214 15.14 3.47 -0.29
N SER A 215 14.59 3.94 -1.38
CA SER A 215 14.38 3.14 -2.58
C SER A 215 14.50 4.00 -3.83
N SER A 216 15.03 3.43 -4.89
CA SER A 216 15.09 4.07 -6.20
C SER A 216 14.96 3.03 -7.30
N GLY A 217 14.42 3.42 -8.44
CA GLY A 217 14.26 2.49 -9.54
C GLY A 217 13.31 2.97 -10.60
N HIS A 218 12.84 2.01 -11.40
CA HIS A 218 11.92 2.22 -12.51
C HIS A 218 10.63 1.44 -12.27
N LEU A 219 9.50 2.13 -12.37
CA LEU A 219 8.15 1.56 -12.28
C LEU A 219 7.48 1.66 -13.64
N LYS A 220 6.80 0.60 -14.07
CA LYS A 220 6.08 0.55 -15.32
C LYS A 220 4.75 -0.18 -15.15
N LEU A 221 3.67 0.50 -15.46
CA LEU A 221 2.32 -0.03 -15.47
C LEU A 221 1.80 0.00 -16.91
N HIS A 222 1.38 -1.15 -17.43
CA HIS A 222 0.87 -1.30 -18.78
C HIS A 222 -0.55 -1.79 -18.82
N ASP A 223 -1.31 -1.35 -19.82
CA ASP A 223 -2.65 -1.85 -20.14
C ASP A 223 -3.62 -1.84 -18.94
N ALA A 224 -3.38 -0.97 -17.95
CA ALA A 224 -4.21 -0.91 -16.77
C ALA A 224 -5.59 -0.32 -17.12
N LYS A 225 -6.65 -1.06 -16.84
CA LYS A 225 -8.02 -0.60 -17.05
C LYS A 225 -8.45 0.34 -15.95
N LEU A 226 -8.81 1.58 -16.31
CA LEU A 226 -9.29 2.58 -15.35
C LEU A 226 -10.53 2.12 -14.58
N LYS A 227 -11.32 1.19 -15.14
CA LYS A 227 -12.46 0.59 -14.46
C LYS A 227 -12.12 -0.05 -13.13
N ALA A 228 -10.90 -0.54 -12.95
CA ALA A 228 -10.47 -1.16 -11.69
C ALA A 228 -10.45 -0.17 -10.53
N ILE A 229 -10.04 1.07 -10.78
CA ILE A 229 -9.92 2.12 -9.75
C ILE A 229 -11.08 3.11 -9.78
N TRP A 230 -11.94 3.07 -10.80
CA TRP A 230 -13.01 4.03 -10.99
C TRP A 230 -14.00 4.11 -9.83
N PRO A 231 -14.35 3.05 -9.13
CA PRO A 231 -15.26 3.13 -7.99
C PRO A 231 -14.80 4.13 -6.90
N TYR A 232 -13.50 4.31 -6.69
CA TYR A 232 -12.96 5.32 -5.78
C TYR A 232 -13.13 6.76 -6.32
N VAL A 233 -12.98 6.94 -7.63
CA VAL A 233 -13.15 8.24 -8.29
C VAL A 233 -14.62 8.63 -8.35
N ARG A 234 -15.51 7.67 -8.59
CA ARG A 234 -16.96 7.86 -8.70
C ARG A 234 -17.59 8.43 -7.43
N GLU A 235 -17.03 8.16 -6.26
CA GLU A 235 -17.52 8.77 -5.01
C GLU A 235 -17.22 10.27 -4.91
N LEU A 236 -16.16 10.71 -5.59
CA LEU A 236 -15.75 12.12 -5.64
C LEU A 236 -16.40 12.88 -6.80
N LEU A 237 -16.62 12.21 -7.92
CA LEU A 237 -17.13 12.79 -9.15
C LEU A 237 -18.35 11.99 -9.65
N PRO A 238 -19.53 12.59 -9.82
CA PRO A 238 -20.72 11.92 -10.33
C PRO A 238 -20.63 11.71 -11.85
N ILE A 239 -19.63 10.97 -12.30
CA ILE A 239 -19.33 10.67 -13.70
C ILE A 239 -19.17 9.15 -13.84
N GLU A 240 -19.65 8.58 -14.94
CA GLU A 240 -19.53 7.17 -15.26
C GLU A 240 -18.43 6.93 -16.30
N LEU A 241 -17.50 6.03 -15.97
CA LEU A 241 -16.45 5.58 -16.87
C LEU A 241 -16.96 4.40 -17.70
N GLN A 242 -16.98 4.54 -19.01
CA GLN A 242 -17.34 3.46 -19.95
C GLN A 242 -16.11 2.68 -20.40
N ASP A 243 -15.02 3.35 -20.71
CA ASP A 243 -13.74 2.74 -21.10
C ASP A 243 -12.57 3.67 -20.77
N GLY A 244 -11.36 3.12 -20.74
CA GLY A 244 -10.13 3.83 -20.54
C GLY A 244 -9.00 2.89 -20.14
N VAL A 245 -7.88 3.06 -20.81
CA VAL A 245 -6.64 2.29 -20.57
C VAL A 245 -5.53 3.26 -20.25
N VAL A 246 -4.76 2.98 -19.23
CA VAL A 246 -3.64 3.81 -18.81
C VAL A 246 -2.34 3.02 -18.79
N ASP A 247 -1.29 3.62 -19.39
CA ASP A 247 0.10 3.22 -19.20
C ASP A 247 0.82 4.31 -18.40
N ILE A 248 1.62 3.90 -17.44
CA ILE A 248 2.42 4.81 -16.61
C ILE A 248 3.83 4.25 -16.55
N ALA A 249 4.83 5.10 -16.75
CA ALA A 249 6.23 4.76 -16.50
C ALA A 249 6.93 5.92 -15.80
N SER A 250 7.81 5.63 -14.84
CA SER A 250 8.56 6.65 -14.12
C SER A 250 9.82 6.07 -13.50
N ASP A 251 10.88 6.83 -13.50
CA ASP A 251 11.96 6.67 -12.55
C ASP A 251 11.56 7.34 -11.24
N TYR A 252 11.90 6.74 -10.11
CA TYR A 252 11.57 7.29 -8.81
C TYR A 252 12.76 7.23 -7.85
N ARG A 253 12.78 8.17 -6.90
CA ARG A 253 13.62 8.13 -5.70
C ARG A 253 12.77 8.44 -4.49
N LEU A 254 12.83 7.56 -3.53
CA LEU A 254 12.12 7.65 -2.27
C LEU A 254 13.14 7.57 -1.13
N ALA A 255 13.05 8.50 -0.19
CA ALA A 255 13.80 8.47 1.04
C ALA A 255 12.90 8.83 2.22
N MET A 256 13.13 8.20 3.36
CA MET A 256 12.48 8.50 4.62
C MET A 256 13.55 8.97 5.60
N GLU A 257 13.66 10.28 5.73
CA GLU A 257 14.51 10.93 6.73
C GLU A 257 13.61 11.49 7.83
N ASP A 258 13.56 12.82 8.00
CA ASP A 258 12.61 13.49 8.91
C ASP A 258 11.18 13.51 8.33
N SER A 259 11.06 13.41 7.00
CA SER A 259 9.81 13.35 6.25
C SER A 259 9.97 12.51 4.99
N LEU A 260 8.84 12.05 4.44
CA LEU A 260 8.83 11.33 3.17
C LEU A 260 9.25 12.27 2.03
N GLN A 261 10.35 11.93 1.38
CA GLN A 261 10.83 12.57 0.16
C GLN A 261 10.57 11.63 -1.02
N LEU A 262 9.80 12.08 -1.99
CA LEU A 262 9.51 11.34 -3.22
C LEU A 262 9.76 12.24 -4.42
N ASN A 263 10.67 11.81 -5.29
CA ASN A 263 10.94 12.42 -6.57
C ASN A 263 10.60 11.44 -7.68
N LEU A 264 9.81 11.89 -8.65
CA LEU A 264 9.55 11.18 -9.90
C LEU A 264 10.26 11.89 -11.03
N GLU A 265 10.96 11.12 -11.86
CA GLU A 265 11.67 11.62 -13.04
C GLU A 265 11.19 10.85 -14.27
N GLN A 266 11.26 11.49 -15.44
CA GLN A 266 10.84 10.91 -16.71
C GLN A 266 9.42 10.32 -16.66
N LEU A 267 8.57 10.85 -15.78
CA LEU A 267 7.19 10.37 -15.67
C LEU A 267 6.47 10.52 -17.01
N SER A 268 5.96 9.41 -17.51
CA SER A 268 5.15 9.30 -18.70
C SER A 268 3.79 8.70 -18.31
N VAL A 269 2.72 9.35 -18.73
CA VAL A 269 1.35 8.87 -18.58
C VAL A 269 0.68 8.90 -19.93
N LYS A 270 0.23 7.74 -20.40
CA LYS A 270 -0.52 7.60 -21.64
C LYS A 270 -1.90 7.07 -21.32
N LEU A 271 -2.91 7.76 -21.77
CA LEU A 271 -4.31 7.42 -21.61
C LEU A 271 -4.93 7.22 -22.99
N ASP A 272 -5.42 6.03 -23.25
CA ASP A 272 -6.07 5.67 -24.50
C ASP A 272 -7.55 5.35 -24.27
N SER A 273 -8.40 5.73 -25.24
CA SER A 273 -9.81 5.36 -25.32
C SER A 273 -10.64 5.73 -24.08
N LEU A 274 -10.43 6.93 -23.53
CA LEU A 274 -11.22 7.39 -22.40
C LEU A 274 -12.62 7.78 -22.85
N VAL A 275 -13.62 7.12 -22.29
CA VAL A 275 -15.04 7.40 -22.55
C VAL A 275 -15.76 7.66 -21.23
N LEU A 276 -16.23 8.89 -21.07
CA LEU A 276 -16.98 9.32 -19.88
C LEU A 276 -18.43 9.67 -20.25
N GLN A 277 -19.33 9.34 -19.34
CA GLN A 277 -20.76 9.65 -19.44
C GLN A 277 -21.27 10.25 -18.14
N THR A 278 -22.37 10.97 -18.21
CA THR A 278 -23.14 11.38 -17.04
C THR A 278 -23.86 10.16 -16.43
N PRO A 279 -24.34 10.22 -15.17
CA PRO A 279 -25.09 9.12 -14.54
C PRO A 279 -26.37 8.72 -15.31
N ASP A 280 -26.95 9.64 -16.06
CA ASP A 280 -28.10 9.41 -16.96
C ASP A 280 -27.68 8.97 -18.37
N GLN A 281 -26.44 8.45 -18.53
CA GLN A 281 -25.89 7.85 -19.74
C GLN A 281 -25.76 8.80 -20.95
N ARG A 282 -25.76 10.12 -20.75
CA ARG A 282 -25.45 11.07 -21.82
C ARG A 282 -23.93 11.11 -22.06
N PRO A 283 -23.47 11.23 -23.31
CA PRO A 283 -22.07 11.40 -23.60
C PRO A 283 -21.54 12.69 -22.95
N LEU A 284 -20.38 12.61 -22.31
CA LEU A 284 -19.74 13.73 -21.65
C LEU A 284 -18.37 14.03 -22.28
N LEU A 285 -17.58 12.99 -22.49
CA LEU A 285 -16.24 13.11 -23.06
C LEU A 285 -15.81 11.80 -23.73
N ASN A 286 -15.31 11.92 -24.95
CA ASN A 286 -14.56 10.88 -25.64
C ASN A 286 -13.18 11.43 -25.95
N LEU A 287 -12.13 10.72 -25.54
CA LEU A 287 -10.75 11.08 -25.80
C LEU A 287 -10.01 9.87 -26.33
N ALA A 288 -9.55 9.97 -27.59
CA ALA A 288 -8.83 8.84 -28.17
C ALA A 288 -7.45 8.65 -27.53
N ARG A 289 -6.73 9.75 -27.31
CA ARG A 289 -5.40 9.69 -26.69
C ARG A 289 -5.02 10.96 -25.94
N LEU A 290 -4.47 10.78 -24.74
CA LEU A 290 -3.72 11.80 -24.00
C LEU A 290 -2.36 11.20 -23.63
N GLU A 291 -1.30 11.94 -23.91
CA GLU A 291 0.07 11.59 -23.53
C GLU A 291 0.72 12.77 -22.80
N ILE A 292 1.22 12.50 -21.62
CA ILE A 292 2.02 13.39 -20.81
C ILE A 292 3.39 12.75 -20.69
N SER A 293 4.46 13.45 -21.05
CA SER A 293 5.82 12.89 -21.03
C SER A 293 6.85 13.91 -20.56
N ASP A 294 8.06 13.42 -20.27
CA ASP A 294 9.18 14.22 -19.75
C ASP A 294 8.77 15.00 -18.49
N THR A 295 7.99 14.38 -17.62
CA THR A 295 7.46 15.04 -16.43
C THR A 295 8.34 14.72 -15.21
N ALA A 296 8.57 15.73 -14.39
CA ALA A 296 9.22 15.61 -13.09
C ALA A 296 8.26 16.06 -11.99
N VAL A 297 8.23 15.30 -10.89
CA VAL A 297 7.45 15.63 -9.70
C VAL A 297 8.37 15.60 -8.49
N ASP A 298 8.39 16.67 -7.72
CA ASP A 298 9.06 16.76 -6.42
C ASP A 298 8.01 17.00 -5.35
N LEU A 299 7.77 15.95 -4.54
CA LEU A 299 6.76 16.00 -3.47
C LEU A 299 7.20 16.95 -2.35
N GLY A 300 8.48 16.96 -2.00
CA GLY A 300 9.02 17.80 -0.92
C GLY A 300 8.98 19.28 -1.28
N ALA A 301 9.31 19.63 -2.52
CA ALA A 301 9.22 20.99 -3.05
C ALA A 301 7.79 21.38 -3.48
N GLN A 302 6.86 20.43 -3.59
CA GLN A 302 5.51 20.61 -4.14
C GLN A 302 5.53 21.18 -5.57
N GLN A 303 6.38 20.59 -6.42
CA GLN A 303 6.59 21.03 -7.79
C GLN A 303 6.24 19.94 -8.79
N VAL A 304 5.58 20.33 -9.90
CA VAL A 304 5.32 19.48 -11.06
C VAL A 304 5.79 20.20 -12.31
N LEU A 305 6.74 19.60 -13.02
CA LEU A 305 7.24 20.11 -14.29
C LEU A 305 6.82 19.17 -15.41
N ILE A 306 5.83 19.57 -16.21
CA ILE A 306 5.35 18.80 -17.36
C ILE A 306 6.15 19.23 -18.60
N GLY A 307 6.91 18.30 -19.18
CA GLY A 307 7.69 18.55 -20.38
C GLY A 307 6.80 18.67 -21.60
N GLN A 308 5.99 17.66 -21.86
CA GLN A 308 5.13 17.60 -23.04
C GLN A 308 3.74 17.09 -22.67
N LEU A 309 2.72 17.72 -23.27
CA LEU A 309 1.34 17.28 -23.26
C LEU A 309 0.86 17.15 -24.71
N ARG A 310 0.41 15.97 -25.09
CA ARG A 310 -0.14 15.67 -26.42
C ARG A 310 -1.53 15.11 -26.26
N SER A 311 -2.51 15.71 -26.90
CA SER A 311 -3.89 15.21 -26.87
C SER A 311 -4.46 15.18 -28.27
N GLN A 312 -5.18 14.10 -28.59
CA GLN A 312 -5.72 13.87 -29.93
C GLN A 312 -7.15 13.36 -29.85
N GLN A 313 -7.99 13.87 -30.76
CA GLN A 313 -9.37 13.44 -30.96
C GLN A 313 -10.17 13.50 -29.66
N LEU A 314 -10.30 14.71 -29.12
CA LEU A 314 -11.22 14.99 -28.02
C LEU A 314 -12.58 15.41 -28.59
N GLU A 315 -13.63 14.71 -28.18
CA GLU A 315 -15.02 15.09 -28.40
C GLU A 315 -15.68 15.27 -27.03
N THR A 316 -16.30 16.44 -26.80
CA THR A 316 -16.94 16.73 -25.52
C THR A 316 -18.30 17.41 -25.74
N TRP A 317 -19.19 17.14 -24.81
CA TRP A 317 -20.55 17.68 -24.79
C TRP A 317 -20.74 18.56 -23.56
N ALA A 318 -21.20 19.77 -23.76
CA ALA A 318 -21.52 20.69 -22.69
C ALA A 318 -22.91 21.29 -22.92
N ALA A 319 -23.69 21.45 -21.89
CA ALA A 319 -24.99 22.09 -21.95
C ALA A 319 -25.06 23.24 -20.96
N ARG A 320 -25.55 24.36 -21.42
CA ARG A 320 -25.95 25.47 -20.55
C ARG A 320 -27.40 25.22 -20.09
N GLU A 321 -27.56 25.06 -18.78
CA GLU A 321 -28.83 24.75 -18.18
C GLU A 321 -29.72 26.02 -18.07
N LYS A 322 -30.99 25.84 -17.73
CA LYS A 322 -31.97 26.95 -17.63
C LYS A 322 -31.59 28.02 -16.60
N ASP A 323 -30.81 27.66 -15.61
CA ASP A 323 -30.28 28.57 -14.60
C ASP A 323 -29.03 29.35 -15.07
N GLY A 324 -28.55 29.06 -16.28
CA GLY A 324 -27.41 29.74 -16.90
C GLY A 324 -26.07 29.13 -16.59
N GLU A 325 -26.01 28.10 -15.73
CA GLU A 325 -24.77 27.37 -15.41
C GLU A 325 -24.48 26.27 -16.44
N LEU A 326 -23.20 25.95 -16.62
CA LEU A 326 -22.82 24.80 -17.44
C LEU A 326 -22.96 23.50 -16.63
N ASP A 327 -23.45 22.44 -17.27
CA ASP A 327 -23.58 21.11 -16.66
C ASP A 327 -22.25 20.60 -16.13
N TRP A 328 -21.12 20.88 -16.79
CA TRP A 328 -19.77 20.59 -16.30
C TRP A 328 -19.44 21.25 -14.95
N GLN A 329 -19.89 22.49 -14.74
CA GLN A 329 -19.70 23.19 -13.47
C GLN A 329 -20.44 22.49 -12.34
N LYS A 330 -21.66 22.00 -12.60
CA LYS A 330 -22.45 21.23 -11.61
C LYS A 330 -21.82 19.87 -11.29
N LEU A 331 -21.31 19.18 -12.31
CA LEU A 331 -20.65 17.88 -12.14
C LEU A 331 -19.34 17.98 -11.36
N LEU A 332 -18.58 19.07 -11.51
CA LEU A 332 -17.30 19.29 -10.85
C LEU A 332 -17.42 20.09 -9.54
N ALA A 333 -18.60 20.64 -9.24
CA ALA A 333 -18.83 21.29 -7.96
C ALA A 333 -18.70 20.25 -6.84
N THR A 334 -17.65 20.35 -6.05
CA THR A 334 -17.51 19.54 -4.83
C THR A 334 -18.76 19.76 -3.98
N PRO A 335 -19.42 18.72 -3.45
CA PRO A 335 -20.52 18.92 -2.54
C PRO A 335 -19.99 19.76 -1.37
N ALA A 336 -20.43 21.03 -1.31
CA ALA A 336 -20.09 21.90 -0.20
C ALA A 336 -20.51 21.15 1.07
N SER A 337 -19.60 20.99 2.02
CA SER A 337 -19.91 20.54 3.36
C SER A 337 -21.15 21.28 3.80
N ALA A 338 -22.22 20.54 4.12
CA ALA A 338 -23.48 21.15 4.51
C ALA A 338 -23.20 22.22 5.56
N PRO A 339 -23.72 23.45 5.42
CA PRO A 339 -23.49 24.46 6.41
C PRO A 339 -24.04 23.92 7.75
N GLU A 340 -23.19 23.84 8.75
CA GLU A 340 -23.64 23.61 10.13
C GLU A 340 -24.71 24.66 10.41
N THR A 341 -25.93 24.22 10.57
CA THR A 341 -27.06 25.06 10.92
C THR A 341 -26.79 25.60 12.33
N THR A 342 -26.11 26.71 12.40
CA THR A 342 -26.03 27.50 13.62
C THR A 342 -27.44 28.04 13.90
N THR A 343 -28.17 27.35 14.73
CA THR A 343 -29.45 27.81 15.26
C THR A 343 -29.16 29.06 16.08
N SER A 344 -29.25 30.24 15.46
CA SER A 344 -29.24 31.51 16.14
C SER A 344 -30.57 31.65 16.89
N ALA A 345 -30.49 31.33 18.17
CA ALA A 345 -31.57 31.71 19.08
C ALA A 345 -31.61 33.25 19.21
N THR A 346 -32.61 33.85 18.62
CA THR A 346 -32.94 35.25 18.77
C THR A 346 -33.45 35.48 20.19
N THR A 347 -32.64 36.11 21.03
CA THR A 347 -33.13 36.66 22.31
C THR A 347 -33.19 38.18 22.22
N VAL A 348 -34.38 38.64 22.38
CA VAL A 348 -34.82 40.07 22.38
C VAL A 348 -34.21 40.78 23.56
N THR A 349 -33.66 41.99 23.30
CA THR A 349 -33.23 42.99 24.30
C THR A 349 -34.43 43.69 24.90
N PRO A 350 -34.35 44.15 26.15
CA PRO A 350 -34.52 45.57 26.38
C PRO A 350 -33.47 46.25 27.26
N ALA A 351 -33.29 47.51 26.95
CA ALA A 351 -32.36 48.48 27.47
C ALA A 351 -32.56 48.87 28.93
N ALA A 352 -31.46 49.29 29.60
CA ALA A 352 -31.37 50.54 30.37
C ALA A 352 -29.98 50.68 31.07
N GLU A 353 -29.41 51.82 30.93
CA GLU A 353 -28.26 52.53 31.48
C GLU A 353 -28.37 52.82 32.99
N PRO A 354 -27.41 53.61 33.63
CA PRO A 354 -25.95 53.55 33.71
C PRO A 354 -25.36 53.65 35.15
N LEU A 355 -24.03 53.34 35.29
CA LEU A 355 -22.96 53.89 36.18
C LEU A 355 -23.26 54.21 37.67
N PRO A 356 -22.25 54.36 38.67
CA PRO A 356 -20.78 54.36 38.53
C PRO A 356 -19.97 53.57 39.61
N ALA A 357 -18.67 53.48 39.37
CA ALA A 357 -17.45 53.49 40.18
C ALA A 357 -17.45 53.06 41.68
N GLU A 358 -16.49 52.21 42.06
CA GLU A 358 -15.33 52.58 42.94
C GLU A 358 -14.60 51.36 43.47
N SER A 359 -13.31 51.39 43.29
CA SER A 359 -12.14 51.04 44.12
C SER A 359 -12.09 49.78 44.98
N ALA A 360 -10.91 49.18 44.83
CA ALA A 360 -9.96 48.71 45.86
C ALA A 360 -9.81 47.20 46.07
N ASP A 361 -8.66 46.78 45.65
CA ASP A 361 -7.58 46.10 46.39
C ASP A 361 -7.90 44.77 47.10
N ALA A 362 -7.19 43.75 46.73
CA ALA A 362 -6.37 42.86 47.58
C ALA A 362 -6.17 41.45 46.96
N THR A 363 -4.97 41.21 46.51
CA THR A 363 -4.13 40.03 46.69
C THR A 363 -4.81 38.71 47.11
N ALA A 364 -4.80 37.70 46.24
CA ALA A 364 -4.61 36.31 46.64
C ALA A 364 -4.04 35.47 45.45
N VAL A 365 -2.86 34.93 45.68
CA VAL A 365 -2.13 33.97 44.86
C VAL A 365 -2.89 32.66 44.88
N ALA A 366 -3.24 32.15 43.70
CA ALA A 366 -3.53 30.74 43.52
C ALA A 366 -2.85 30.27 42.22
N GLN A 367 -1.80 29.48 42.41
CA GLN A 367 -1.14 28.71 41.38
C GLN A 367 -2.15 27.67 40.83
N SER A 368 -2.47 27.76 39.55
CA SER A 368 -3.01 26.64 38.81
C SER A 368 -2.05 26.31 37.66
N SER A 369 -1.44 25.16 37.79
CA SER A 369 -0.62 24.50 36.78
C SER A 369 -1.49 24.22 35.55
N GLY A 370 -1.46 25.13 34.60
CA GLY A 370 -1.99 24.89 33.25
C GLY A 370 -0.94 24.23 32.42
N THR A 371 -1.13 22.94 32.13
CA THR A 371 -0.40 22.21 31.08
C THR A 371 -0.60 22.95 29.76
N ALA A 372 0.42 23.66 29.32
CA ALA A 372 0.44 24.27 28.00
C ALA A 372 0.48 23.13 26.96
N ALA A 373 -0.67 22.83 26.39
CA ALA A 373 -0.73 22.06 25.15
C ALA A 373 0.07 22.82 24.08
N ASN A 374 1.17 22.24 23.69
CA ASN A 374 2.06 22.75 22.66
C ASN A 374 1.34 22.59 21.32
N THR A 375 0.46 23.51 20.97
CA THR A 375 -0.12 23.63 19.65
C THR A 375 1.00 24.15 18.74
N ARG A 376 1.77 23.23 18.14
CA ARG A 376 2.58 23.58 17.00
C ARG A 376 1.61 24.13 15.96
N ALA A 377 1.66 25.43 15.73
CA ALA A 377 1.01 26.04 14.59
C ALA A 377 1.55 25.34 13.35
N SER A 378 0.67 24.64 12.62
CA SER A 378 0.99 24.07 11.31
C SER A 378 1.41 25.24 10.41
N GLU A 379 2.66 25.26 9.96
CA GLU A 379 3.07 26.18 8.91
C GLU A 379 2.08 26.05 7.74
N PRO A 380 1.68 27.15 7.11
CA PRO A 380 0.78 27.07 5.96
C PRO A 380 1.46 26.24 4.85
N ALA A 381 0.78 25.18 4.41
CA ALA A 381 1.28 24.32 3.35
C ALA A 381 1.65 25.16 2.14
N LYS A 382 2.87 24.98 1.61
CA LYS A 382 3.32 25.65 0.39
C LYS A 382 2.35 25.29 -0.76
N PRO A 383 1.93 26.25 -1.60
CA PRO A 383 1.11 25.94 -2.75
C PRO A 383 1.89 25.11 -3.78
N TRP A 384 1.23 24.18 -4.45
CA TRP A 384 1.81 23.45 -5.57
C TRP A 384 2.17 24.37 -6.73
N GLN A 385 3.36 24.18 -7.28
CA GLN A 385 3.84 24.88 -8.47
C GLN A 385 3.79 23.92 -9.66
N ILE A 386 2.99 24.25 -10.68
CA ILE A 386 2.84 23.43 -11.88
C ILE A 386 3.31 24.26 -13.07
N LEU A 387 4.28 23.73 -13.83
CA LEU A 387 4.79 24.32 -15.05
C LEU A 387 4.59 23.34 -16.22
N LEU A 388 3.95 23.80 -17.28
CA LEU A 388 3.81 23.08 -18.55
C LEU A 388 4.67 23.78 -19.62
N LYS A 389 5.61 23.02 -20.24
CA LYS A 389 6.53 23.56 -21.25
C LYS A 389 5.95 23.57 -22.66
N ASP A 390 5.33 22.46 -23.06
CA ASP A 390 4.81 22.30 -24.42
C ASP A 390 3.49 21.53 -24.40
N ALA A 391 2.48 22.05 -25.12
CA ALA A 391 1.19 21.43 -25.27
C ALA A 391 0.73 21.41 -26.73
N GLN A 392 0.27 20.25 -27.19
CA GLN A 392 -0.34 20.12 -28.53
C GLN A 392 -1.69 19.42 -28.40
N LEU A 393 -2.71 20.09 -28.89
CA LEU A 393 -4.09 19.62 -28.89
C LEU A 393 -4.54 19.54 -30.35
N ARG A 394 -5.02 18.37 -30.79
CA ARG A 394 -5.41 18.11 -32.18
C ARG A 394 -6.78 17.48 -32.26
N ASP A 395 -7.54 17.89 -33.28
CA ASP A 395 -8.83 17.28 -33.65
C ASP A 395 -9.84 17.32 -32.50
N TYR A 396 -10.09 18.53 -31.96
CA TYR A 396 -11.03 18.77 -30.88
C TYR A 396 -12.40 19.17 -31.43
N GLN A 397 -13.45 18.50 -30.92
CA GLN A 397 -14.85 18.82 -31.22
C GLN A 397 -15.59 19.11 -29.91
N VAL A 398 -16.30 20.22 -29.87
CA VAL A 398 -17.08 20.63 -28.71
C VAL A 398 -18.52 20.82 -29.16
N HIS A 399 -19.46 20.04 -28.61
CA HIS A 399 -20.87 20.14 -28.81
C HIS A 399 -21.46 20.98 -27.68
N LEU A 400 -22.04 22.12 -28.04
CA LEU A 400 -22.68 23.02 -27.09
C LEU A 400 -24.18 23.03 -27.30
N ALA A 401 -24.94 22.78 -26.24
CA ALA A 401 -26.37 22.92 -26.20
C ALA A 401 -26.77 24.07 -25.27
N ASP A 402 -27.62 25.01 -25.73
CA ASP A 402 -28.17 26.04 -24.85
C ASP A 402 -29.64 25.68 -24.55
N ARG A 403 -29.93 25.40 -23.28
CA ARG A 403 -31.26 25.05 -22.77
C ARG A 403 -31.95 26.23 -22.08
N GLN A 404 -31.32 27.39 -22.06
CA GLN A 404 -31.88 28.61 -21.45
C GLN A 404 -33.07 29.18 -22.23
N PRO A 405 -33.09 29.19 -23.60
CA PRO A 405 -34.26 29.55 -24.37
C PRO A 405 -35.42 28.57 -24.16
N ALA A 406 -36.67 29.05 -24.40
CA ALA A 406 -37.88 28.21 -24.30
C ALA A 406 -37.84 27.01 -25.28
N GLU A 407 -37.10 27.13 -26.39
CA GLU A 407 -36.76 26.03 -27.30
C GLU A 407 -35.25 25.87 -27.34
N PRO A 408 -34.73 24.65 -27.20
CA PRO A 408 -33.26 24.37 -27.23
C PRO A 408 -32.72 24.68 -28.64
N VAL A 409 -31.56 25.35 -28.68
CA VAL A 409 -30.79 25.63 -29.89
C VAL A 409 -29.71 24.56 -30.05
#